data_b7687335b9ccd9a56fcb16e9cc2ed7fa
#
_entry.id   b7687335b9ccd9a56fcb16e9cc2ed7fa
#
_cell.length_a   1.000
_cell.length_b   1.000
_cell.length_c   1.000
_cell.angle_alpha   90.00
_cell.angle_beta   90.00
_cell.angle_gamma   90.00
#
_symmetry.space_group_name_H-M   'P 1'
#
loop_
_entity.id
_entity.type
_entity.pdbx_description
1 polymer ?
#
loop_
_entity_poly.entity_id
_entity_poly.type
_entity_poly.pdbx_seq_one_letter_code
_entity_poly.pdbx_strand_id
1 'polypeptide(L)'
;MTALGLENSRTKVYGWVATSINFSTSGHNNFPVSYDIFPNKIELNQAVIYVERLPDTVQNDHFDWGFHLTAFEGVDYRFTTAKGYFSQQLLKFNRQYGFDPVLEYLDLYFPVKDGLNIRIGRFLSVPGIEAQLAPNNYNMTHSLLYTIDPFTDTGIYASLKLNKQWMVQLGLSAGHDVAPWTSDAKPSGIFCLNYSTKSNNDNFYGCANGINDGKYAYNNLQDYDFTWYHKFNSKWHMATEAWYMYERDVPNVAGNVANPITPELGANGAFCKAGLQRCTAPEYAIVNYINREVSSKFMFGFRSDFLDDKKGQRTGFATKYTENTLYATRYIGTTIMLRPELRFDHSWDLRAYNNGTARNQLFFGMDLIYKF
;
A
#
# COMPACT_ATOMS: atom_id res chain seq x y z
N MET A 1 -25.41 -6.17 -12.47
CA MET A 1 -26.27 -5.07 -11.92
C MET A 1 -27.76 -5.36 -12.13
N THR A 2 -28.17 -5.75 -13.32
CA THR A 2 -29.57 -6.12 -13.65
C THR A 2 -30.15 -7.15 -12.69
N ALA A 3 -29.39 -8.21 -12.41
CA ALA A 3 -29.80 -9.28 -11.49
C ALA A 3 -30.01 -8.83 -10.03
N LEU A 4 -29.50 -7.66 -9.64
CA LEU A 4 -29.60 -7.09 -8.30
C LEU A 4 -30.61 -5.94 -8.23
N GLY A 5 -31.30 -5.59 -9.34
CA GLY A 5 -32.23 -4.47 -9.39
C GLY A 5 -31.58 -3.09 -9.19
N LEU A 6 -30.28 -2.97 -9.45
CA LEU A 6 -29.50 -1.75 -9.21
C LEU A 6 -29.27 -0.90 -10.47
N GLU A 7 -29.96 -1.17 -11.57
CA GLU A 7 -29.74 -0.52 -12.87
C GLU A 7 -29.89 0.99 -12.81
N ASN A 8 -30.86 1.47 -12.05
CA ASN A 8 -31.15 2.90 -11.85
C ASN A 8 -30.60 3.44 -10.51
N SER A 9 -29.85 2.63 -9.78
CA SER A 9 -29.27 3.01 -8.49
C SER A 9 -27.90 3.66 -8.69
N ARG A 10 -27.56 4.63 -7.85
CA ARG A 10 -26.19 5.12 -7.71
C ARG A 10 -25.26 4.12 -7.02
N THR A 11 -25.82 3.10 -6.34
CA THR A 11 -25.05 2.01 -5.74
C THR A 11 -24.58 1.05 -6.82
N LYS A 12 -23.28 0.74 -6.82
CA LYS A 12 -22.64 -0.17 -7.75
C LYS A 12 -22.12 -1.38 -7.01
N VAL A 13 -22.19 -2.54 -7.65
CA VAL A 13 -21.55 -3.78 -7.19
C VAL A 13 -20.68 -4.29 -8.33
N TYR A 14 -19.40 -4.45 -8.07
CA TYR A 14 -18.42 -4.91 -9.05
C TYR A 14 -17.21 -5.51 -8.32
N GLY A 15 -16.29 -6.10 -9.06
CA GLY A 15 -15.14 -6.72 -8.44
C GLY A 15 -14.15 -7.29 -9.44
N TRP A 16 -13.25 -8.12 -8.93
CA TRP A 16 -12.27 -8.83 -9.74
C TRP A 16 -11.81 -10.10 -9.06
N VAL A 17 -11.22 -10.96 -9.89
CA VAL A 17 -10.40 -12.08 -9.45
C VAL A 17 -9.01 -11.89 -10.05
N ALA A 18 -7.97 -11.91 -9.21
CA ALA A 18 -6.57 -11.85 -9.60
C ALA A 18 -5.87 -13.15 -9.22
N THR A 19 -5.22 -13.77 -10.19
CA THR A 19 -4.40 -14.96 -9.99
C THR A 19 -3.00 -14.72 -10.54
N SER A 20 -1.99 -15.28 -9.91
CA SER A 20 -0.60 -15.16 -10.36
C SER A 20 0.10 -16.50 -10.51
N ILE A 21 1.20 -16.46 -11.25
CA ILE A 21 2.23 -17.49 -11.27
C ILE A 21 3.59 -16.81 -11.17
N ASN A 22 4.50 -17.36 -10.37
CA ASN A 22 5.86 -16.86 -10.28
C ASN A 22 6.90 -17.97 -10.37
N PHE A 23 8.10 -17.57 -10.80
CA PHE A 23 9.32 -18.36 -10.81
C PHE A 23 10.42 -17.52 -10.15
N SER A 24 10.91 -17.98 -9.02
CA SER A 24 11.89 -17.28 -8.20
C SER A 24 13.13 -18.13 -7.94
N THR A 25 14.28 -17.47 -7.84
CA THR A 25 15.51 -18.11 -7.36
C THR A 25 15.49 -18.37 -5.86
N SER A 26 14.58 -17.74 -5.12
CA SER A 26 14.29 -18.07 -3.72
C SER A 26 13.47 -19.35 -3.66
N GLY A 27 13.92 -20.31 -2.84
CA GLY A 27 13.22 -21.59 -2.68
C GLY A 27 12.24 -21.62 -1.49
N HIS A 28 12.38 -20.70 -0.54
CA HIS A 28 11.62 -20.71 0.70
C HIS A 28 10.65 -19.54 0.84
N ASN A 29 11.06 -18.33 0.47
CA ASN A 29 10.29 -17.12 0.66
C ASN A 29 10.79 -16.01 -0.28
N ASN A 30 9.88 -15.28 -0.91
CA ASN A 30 10.20 -14.13 -1.76
C ASN A 30 10.32 -12.82 -0.96
N PHE A 31 9.92 -12.79 0.33
CA PHE A 31 9.97 -11.56 1.14
C PHE A 31 11.36 -10.89 1.06
N PRO A 32 11.47 -9.58 0.95
CA PRO A 32 10.43 -8.55 1.07
C PRO A 32 9.64 -8.22 -0.21
N VAL A 33 9.47 -9.13 -1.17
CA VAL A 33 8.49 -8.98 -2.23
C VAL A 33 7.10 -9.25 -1.66
N SER A 34 6.25 -8.23 -1.58
CA SER A 34 4.85 -8.39 -1.18
C SER A 34 3.96 -8.73 -2.37
N TYR A 35 2.81 -9.33 -2.07
CA TYR A 35 1.80 -9.79 -3.02
C TYR A 35 2.22 -10.96 -3.91
N ASP A 36 3.34 -11.58 -3.59
CA ASP A 36 3.78 -12.86 -4.19
C ASP A 36 4.89 -13.51 -3.34
N ILE A 37 4.65 -13.63 -2.03
CA ILE A 37 5.66 -14.08 -1.06
C ILE A 37 6.00 -15.56 -1.17
N PHE A 38 5.13 -16.38 -1.74
CA PHE A 38 5.36 -17.81 -1.89
C PHE A 38 6.03 -18.12 -3.23
N PRO A 39 7.27 -18.60 -3.24
CA PRO A 39 8.02 -18.81 -4.47
C PRO A 39 7.51 -20.02 -5.26
N ASN A 40 7.57 -19.91 -6.58
CA ASN A 40 7.35 -21.02 -7.52
C ASN A 40 5.96 -21.67 -7.41
N LYS A 41 4.92 -20.83 -7.30
CA LYS A 41 3.53 -21.26 -7.14
C LYS A 41 2.58 -20.53 -8.08
N ILE A 42 1.41 -21.14 -8.24
CA ILE A 42 0.20 -20.48 -8.75
C ILE A 42 -0.66 -20.14 -7.55
N GLU A 43 -1.16 -18.91 -7.49
CA GLU A 43 -1.92 -18.40 -6.36
C GLU A 43 -3.18 -17.66 -6.79
N LEU A 44 -4.23 -17.73 -5.95
CA LEU A 44 -5.33 -16.77 -5.96
C LEU A 44 -4.92 -15.61 -5.08
N ASN A 45 -4.46 -14.54 -5.69
CA ASN A 45 -4.02 -13.34 -4.96
C ASN A 45 -5.21 -12.63 -4.33
N GLN A 46 -6.22 -12.33 -5.16
CA GLN A 46 -7.36 -11.52 -4.74
C GLN A 46 -8.65 -11.98 -5.42
N ALA A 47 -9.69 -12.21 -4.63
CA ALA A 47 -11.08 -12.24 -5.07
C ALA A 47 -11.81 -11.13 -4.29
N VAL A 48 -12.24 -10.08 -4.98
CA VAL A 48 -12.73 -8.85 -4.36
C VAL A 48 -14.10 -8.48 -4.90
N ILE A 49 -14.97 -8.09 -3.98
CA ILE A 49 -16.28 -7.50 -4.29
C ILE A 49 -16.38 -6.13 -3.63
N TYR A 50 -16.74 -5.13 -4.41
CA TYR A 50 -17.09 -3.79 -3.98
C TYR A 50 -18.60 -3.59 -3.95
N VAL A 51 -19.08 -2.94 -2.89
CA VAL A 51 -20.41 -2.34 -2.83
C VAL A 51 -20.22 -0.87 -2.49
N GLU A 52 -20.50 0.02 -3.44
CA GLU A 52 -20.24 1.44 -3.21
C GLU A 52 -21.31 2.34 -3.80
N ARG A 53 -21.45 3.50 -3.23
CA ARG A 53 -22.10 4.69 -3.77
C ARG A 53 -21.13 5.85 -3.64
N LEU A 54 -20.63 6.36 -4.76
CA LEU A 54 -19.73 7.51 -4.73
C LEU A 54 -20.56 8.81 -4.60
N PRO A 55 -20.13 9.76 -3.76
CA PRO A 55 -20.72 11.10 -3.77
C PRO A 55 -20.38 11.82 -5.06
N ASP A 56 -21.25 12.71 -5.50
CA ASP A 56 -20.95 13.62 -6.60
C ASP A 56 -20.11 14.79 -6.07
N THR A 57 -18.80 14.69 -6.29
CA THR A 57 -17.81 15.68 -5.84
C THR A 57 -17.45 16.71 -6.91
N VAL A 58 -18.11 16.68 -8.07
CA VAL A 58 -17.87 17.59 -9.20
C VAL A 58 -18.82 18.77 -9.18
N GLN A 59 -20.00 18.63 -8.55
CA GLN A 59 -20.98 19.68 -8.34
C GLN A 59 -20.56 20.60 -7.17
N ASN A 60 -21.16 21.79 -7.07
CA ASN A 60 -20.88 22.79 -6.04
C ASN A 60 -22.14 23.47 -5.47
N ASP A 61 -23.30 22.82 -5.57
CA ASP A 61 -24.60 23.39 -5.22
C ASP A 61 -25.35 22.65 -4.11
N HIS A 62 -25.00 21.40 -3.80
CA HIS A 62 -25.67 20.64 -2.75
C HIS A 62 -24.77 19.66 -1.98
N PHE A 63 -25.23 19.26 -0.79
CA PHE A 63 -24.67 18.15 -0.03
C PHE A 63 -24.92 16.83 -0.73
N ASP A 64 -23.90 15.96 -0.74
CA ASP A 64 -24.06 14.57 -1.14
C ASP A 64 -23.28 13.64 -0.22
N TRP A 65 -23.55 12.34 -0.29
CA TRP A 65 -22.90 11.34 0.54
C TRP A 65 -22.58 10.08 -0.25
N GLY A 66 -21.66 9.31 0.22
CA GLY A 66 -21.29 8.03 -0.36
C GLY A 66 -20.85 7.05 0.70
N PHE A 67 -20.69 5.80 0.32
CA PHE A 67 -20.09 4.75 1.14
C PHE A 67 -19.30 3.79 0.28
N HIS A 68 -18.39 3.08 0.93
CA HIS A 68 -17.61 2.02 0.29
C HIS A 68 -17.48 0.84 1.24
N LEU A 69 -17.77 -0.36 0.74
CA LEU A 69 -17.55 -1.63 1.44
C LEU A 69 -16.79 -2.57 0.52
N THR A 70 -15.76 -3.21 1.06
CA THR A 70 -14.94 -4.17 0.32
C THR A 70 -14.95 -5.50 1.02
N ALA A 71 -15.30 -6.57 0.31
CA ALA A 71 -15.05 -7.94 0.73
C ALA A 71 -13.88 -8.49 -0.08
N PHE A 72 -12.83 -8.92 0.60
CA PHE A 72 -11.59 -9.42 0.01
C PHE A 72 -11.28 -10.83 0.54
N GLU A 73 -10.96 -11.75 -0.34
CA GLU A 73 -10.43 -13.08 -0.02
C GLU A 73 -9.23 -13.37 -0.91
N GLY A 74 -8.15 -13.93 -0.37
CA GLY A 74 -6.98 -14.31 -1.16
C GLY A 74 -5.70 -14.41 -0.34
N VAL A 75 -4.58 -14.70 -1.02
CA VAL A 75 -3.25 -14.77 -0.38
C VAL A 75 -2.82 -13.41 0.16
N ASP A 76 -3.18 -12.34 -0.55
CA ASP A 76 -2.73 -10.98 -0.27
C ASP A 76 -3.39 -10.36 0.96
N TYR A 77 -4.41 -11.02 1.57
CA TYR A 77 -5.06 -10.54 2.80
C TYR A 77 -4.07 -10.20 3.91
N ARG A 78 -2.92 -10.89 3.96
CA ARG A 78 -1.85 -10.67 4.95
C ARG A 78 -1.21 -9.29 4.88
N PHE A 79 -1.30 -8.63 3.72
CA PHE A 79 -0.79 -7.29 3.48
C PHE A 79 -1.86 -6.22 3.61
N THR A 80 -3.13 -6.60 3.76
CA THR A 80 -4.24 -5.66 3.92
C THR A 80 -4.80 -5.67 5.35
N THR A 81 -4.67 -6.81 6.04
CA THR A 81 -5.26 -7.03 7.35
C THR A 81 -4.65 -6.12 8.42
N ALA A 82 -5.49 -5.31 9.06
CA ALA A 82 -5.12 -4.50 10.21
C ALA A 82 -5.43 -5.22 11.53
N LYS A 83 -4.66 -4.93 12.58
CA LYS A 83 -4.86 -5.52 13.92
C LYS A 83 -6.24 -5.20 14.45
N GLY A 84 -6.99 -6.25 14.83
CA GLY A 84 -8.38 -6.14 15.27
C GLY A 84 -9.44 -6.29 14.18
N TYR A 85 -9.04 -6.33 12.88
CA TYR A 85 -9.90 -6.65 11.74
C TYR A 85 -9.58 -8.06 11.22
N PHE A 86 -10.13 -9.10 11.83
CA PHE A 86 -9.91 -10.50 11.44
C PHE A 86 -8.45 -10.97 11.43
N SER A 87 -7.53 -10.21 11.99
CA SER A 87 -6.08 -10.47 11.97
C SER A 87 -5.68 -11.78 12.66
N GLN A 88 -6.51 -12.32 13.57
CA GLN A 88 -6.30 -13.64 14.19
C GLN A 88 -6.14 -14.78 13.18
N GLN A 89 -6.55 -14.58 11.93
CA GLN A 89 -6.34 -15.56 10.86
C GLN A 89 -4.85 -15.84 10.61
N LEU A 90 -3.99 -14.82 10.79
CA LEU A 90 -2.54 -14.94 10.60
C LEU A 90 -1.85 -15.86 11.62
N LEU A 91 -2.47 -16.11 12.76
CA LEU A 91 -1.99 -17.04 13.78
C LEU A 91 -2.20 -18.52 13.41
N LYS A 92 -3.05 -18.82 12.43
CA LYS A 92 -3.35 -20.19 12.03
C LYS A 92 -2.20 -20.74 11.22
N PHE A 93 -1.63 -21.85 11.68
CA PHE A 93 -0.57 -22.57 10.97
C PHE A 93 -1.00 -22.97 9.55
N ASN A 94 -0.13 -22.74 8.58
CA ASN A 94 -0.34 -22.98 7.16
C ASN A 94 -1.56 -22.24 6.54
N ARG A 95 -2.06 -21.19 7.15
CA ARG A 95 -3.11 -20.39 6.55
C ARG A 95 -2.54 -19.57 5.39
N GLN A 96 -2.82 -19.99 4.17
CA GLN A 96 -2.39 -19.30 2.95
C GLN A 96 -3.42 -18.23 2.54
N TYR A 97 -4.69 -18.60 2.55
CA TYR A 97 -5.80 -17.73 2.14
C TYR A 97 -6.56 -17.20 3.35
N GLY A 98 -7.07 -16.01 3.25
CA GLY A 98 -7.87 -15.40 4.28
C GLY A 98 -8.68 -14.21 3.78
N PHE A 99 -9.53 -13.72 4.67
CA PHE A 99 -10.51 -12.67 4.42
C PHE A 99 -10.11 -11.37 5.11
N ASP A 100 -10.33 -10.23 4.42
CA ASP A 100 -10.22 -8.89 5.01
C ASP A 100 -11.26 -7.92 4.41
N PRO A 101 -12.04 -7.20 5.21
CA PRO A 101 -12.84 -6.07 4.75
C PRO A 101 -11.95 -4.82 4.67
N VAL A 102 -11.16 -4.70 3.62
CA VAL A 102 -10.05 -3.70 3.52
C VAL A 102 -10.53 -2.26 3.63
N LEU A 103 -11.67 -1.94 3.01
CA LEU A 103 -12.22 -0.59 2.96
C LEU A 103 -13.66 -0.59 3.45
N GLU A 104 -13.91 0.19 4.50
CA GLU A 104 -15.22 0.33 5.12
C GLU A 104 -15.40 1.78 5.56
N TYR A 105 -15.92 2.63 4.68
CA TYR A 105 -16.05 4.05 5.01
C TYR A 105 -17.31 4.71 4.45
N LEU A 106 -17.66 5.83 5.10
CA LEU A 106 -18.67 6.80 4.67
C LEU A 106 -17.96 8.05 4.17
N ASP A 107 -18.40 8.60 3.06
CA ASP A 107 -17.99 9.89 2.52
C ASP A 107 -19.15 10.90 2.62
N LEU A 108 -18.87 12.08 3.17
CA LEU A 108 -19.80 13.21 3.26
C LEU A 108 -19.22 14.39 2.47
N TYR A 109 -19.89 14.76 1.38
CA TYR A 109 -19.46 15.85 0.53
C TYR A 109 -20.28 17.13 0.81
N PHE A 110 -19.55 18.23 0.97
CA PHE A 110 -20.10 19.56 1.16
C PHE A 110 -19.56 20.51 0.08
N PRO A 111 -20.42 21.34 -0.56
CA PRO A 111 -20.00 22.27 -1.61
C PRO A 111 -19.35 23.54 -1.01
N VAL A 112 -18.23 23.36 -0.30
CA VAL A 112 -17.45 24.44 0.31
C VAL A 112 -16.18 24.66 -0.51
N LYS A 113 -15.92 25.86 -0.98
CA LYS A 113 -14.85 26.19 -1.95
C LYS A 113 -15.01 25.35 -3.21
N ASP A 114 -13.97 24.61 -3.64
CA ASP A 114 -14.04 23.67 -4.77
C ASP A 114 -14.39 22.24 -4.31
N GLY A 115 -14.90 22.07 -3.09
CA GLY A 115 -15.38 20.84 -2.49
C GLY A 115 -14.67 20.46 -1.19
N LEU A 116 -15.45 20.07 -0.19
CA LEU A 116 -15.00 19.47 1.06
C LEU A 116 -15.57 18.05 1.14
N ASN A 117 -14.72 17.04 1.21
CA ASN A 117 -15.10 15.65 1.48
C ASN A 117 -14.61 15.23 2.86
N ILE A 118 -15.50 14.66 3.69
CA ILE A 118 -15.15 14.11 4.99
C ILE A 118 -15.35 12.60 4.91
N ARG A 119 -14.27 11.83 5.13
CA ARG A 119 -14.28 10.37 5.16
C ARG A 119 -14.21 9.86 6.58
N ILE A 120 -15.04 8.87 6.90
CA ILE A 120 -15.14 8.26 8.23
C ILE A 120 -15.15 6.75 8.08
N GLY A 121 -14.22 6.04 8.70
CA GLY A 121 -14.13 4.59 8.66
C GLY A 121 -12.71 4.08 8.47
N ARG A 122 -12.57 2.90 7.85
CA ARG A 122 -11.29 2.31 7.46
C ARG A 122 -11.01 2.62 6.00
N PHE A 123 -9.88 3.25 5.73
CA PHE A 123 -9.46 3.71 4.41
C PHE A 123 -7.96 3.44 4.18
N LEU A 124 -7.50 3.53 2.92
CA LEU A 124 -6.08 3.41 2.60
C LEU A 124 -5.30 4.56 3.23
N SER A 125 -4.10 4.27 3.73
CA SER A 125 -3.15 5.29 4.18
C SER A 125 -2.83 6.26 3.04
N VAL A 126 -2.40 7.45 3.36
CA VAL A 126 -2.14 8.54 2.41
C VAL A 126 -0.73 9.09 2.61
N PRO A 127 -0.04 9.45 1.52
CA PRO A 127 -0.31 9.24 0.09
C PRO A 127 0.17 7.86 -0.37
N GLY A 128 0.30 7.59 -1.65
CA GLY A 128 0.93 6.39 -2.21
C GLY A 128 0.72 6.32 -3.73
N ILE A 129 1.70 5.76 -4.43
CA ILE A 129 1.59 5.43 -5.85
C ILE A 129 0.94 4.07 -6.02
N GLU A 130 1.28 3.15 -5.14
CA GLU A 130 0.81 1.77 -5.16
C GLU A 130 -0.42 1.59 -4.26
N ALA A 131 -1.22 0.58 -4.54
CA ALA A 131 -2.42 0.26 -3.79
C ALA A 131 -2.47 -1.24 -3.44
N GLN A 132 -3.14 -1.59 -2.33
CA GLN A 132 -3.38 -2.97 -1.94
C GLN A 132 -4.19 -3.76 -2.97
N LEU A 133 -4.94 -3.06 -3.80
CA LEU A 133 -5.94 -3.64 -4.70
C LEU A 133 -5.35 -3.76 -6.10
N ALA A 134 -5.18 -4.98 -6.57
CA ALA A 134 -4.39 -5.33 -7.75
C ALA A 134 -4.67 -4.52 -9.02
N PRO A 135 -5.94 -4.20 -9.40
CA PRO A 135 -6.20 -3.48 -10.64
C PRO A 135 -5.69 -2.03 -10.66
N ASN A 136 -5.31 -1.47 -9.52
CA ASN A 136 -4.92 -0.07 -9.36
C ASN A 136 -3.40 0.15 -9.50
N ASN A 137 -2.64 -0.92 -9.72
CA ASN A 137 -1.18 -0.87 -9.84
C ASN A 137 -0.71 -1.02 -11.28
N TYR A 138 0.46 -0.47 -11.59
CA TYR A 138 1.08 -0.56 -12.91
C TYR A 138 1.50 -1.98 -13.28
N ASN A 139 2.01 -2.75 -12.31
CA ASN A 139 2.52 -4.10 -12.46
C ASN A 139 2.02 -5.03 -11.34
N MET A 140 2.46 -6.29 -11.34
CA MET A 140 1.97 -7.32 -10.43
C MET A 140 2.50 -7.14 -9.01
N THR A 141 3.84 -7.20 -8.84
CA THR A 141 4.46 -7.07 -7.52
C THR A 141 4.57 -5.62 -7.09
N HIS A 142 4.65 -5.41 -5.79
CA HIS A 142 4.85 -4.09 -5.20
C HIS A 142 6.34 -3.79 -4.96
N SER A 143 6.67 -2.52 -4.84
CA SER A 143 8.00 -2.05 -4.48
C SER A 143 8.41 -2.52 -3.08
N LEU A 144 9.69 -2.45 -2.79
CA LEU A 144 10.20 -2.62 -1.42
C LEU A 144 9.66 -1.52 -0.50
N LEU A 145 9.54 -0.29 -1.04
CA LEU A 145 8.96 0.86 -0.36
C LEU A 145 7.57 0.53 0.17
N TYR A 146 6.67 0.09 -0.71
CA TYR A 146 5.30 -0.24 -0.37
C TYR A 146 5.17 -1.45 0.58
N THR A 147 6.06 -2.45 0.44
CA THR A 147 5.99 -3.69 1.25
C THR A 147 6.03 -3.44 2.75
N ILE A 148 6.69 -2.37 3.18
CA ILE A 148 6.89 -2.06 4.60
C ILE A 148 6.20 -0.78 5.04
N ASP A 149 5.54 -0.10 4.11
CA ASP A 149 4.68 1.05 4.35
C ASP A 149 3.40 0.65 5.13
N PRO A 150 2.78 1.55 5.91
CA PRO A 150 1.44 1.35 6.47
C PRO A 150 0.37 1.28 5.38
N PHE A 151 -0.57 0.33 5.52
CA PHE A 151 -1.56 0.08 4.47
C PHE A 151 -2.91 0.77 4.70
N THR A 152 -3.39 0.81 5.94
CA THR A 152 -4.71 1.36 6.25
C THR A 152 -4.71 2.21 7.51
N ASP A 153 -5.62 3.18 7.55
CA ASP A 153 -5.97 3.95 8.74
C ASP A 153 -7.46 3.78 9.05
N THR A 154 -7.81 3.77 10.34
CA THR A 154 -9.21 3.82 10.77
C THR A 154 -9.44 5.10 11.56
N GLY A 155 -10.32 5.97 11.04
CA GLY A 155 -10.51 7.28 11.65
C GLY A 155 -11.41 8.20 10.84
N ILE A 156 -11.08 9.48 10.88
CA ILE A 156 -11.76 10.54 10.14
C ILE A 156 -10.72 11.44 9.49
N TYR A 157 -10.89 11.78 8.21
CA TYR A 157 -10.16 12.87 7.61
C TYR A 157 -11.01 13.69 6.64
N ALA A 158 -10.67 14.98 6.55
CA ALA A 158 -11.30 15.96 5.71
C ALA A 158 -10.35 16.37 4.58
N SER A 159 -10.80 16.30 3.33
CA SER A 159 -10.11 16.76 2.13
C SER A 159 -10.80 18.02 1.62
N LEU A 160 -10.15 19.17 1.73
CA LEU A 160 -10.65 20.45 1.25
C LEU A 160 -9.91 20.89 -0.01
N LYS A 161 -10.62 20.91 -1.13
CA LYS A 161 -10.12 21.48 -2.37
C LYS A 161 -10.27 23.01 -2.32
N LEU A 162 -9.13 23.71 -2.17
CA LEU A 162 -9.10 25.16 -2.05
C LEU A 162 -9.36 25.84 -3.40
N ASN A 163 -8.85 25.25 -4.48
CA ASN A 163 -8.99 25.65 -5.87
C ASN A 163 -8.52 24.51 -6.79
N LYS A 164 -8.46 24.76 -8.10
CA LYS A 164 -8.07 23.76 -9.12
C LYS A 164 -6.66 23.20 -8.92
N GLN A 165 -5.75 23.91 -8.22
CA GLN A 165 -4.36 23.51 -8.02
C GLN A 165 -4.10 22.93 -6.62
N TRP A 166 -4.77 23.42 -5.60
CA TRP A 166 -4.44 23.14 -4.21
C TRP A 166 -5.55 22.37 -3.49
N MET A 167 -5.15 21.30 -2.81
CA MET A 167 -5.98 20.58 -1.83
C MET A 167 -5.20 20.39 -0.53
N VAL A 168 -5.86 20.56 0.59
CA VAL A 168 -5.35 20.26 1.93
C VAL A 168 -6.18 19.16 2.58
N GLN A 169 -5.52 18.29 3.35
CA GLN A 169 -6.18 17.26 4.11
C GLN A 169 -5.75 17.30 5.57
N LEU A 170 -6.71 17.09 6.46
CA LEU A 170 -6.52 17.00 7.90
C LEU A 170 -7.32 15.83 8.45
N GLY A 171 -6.71 15.05 9.34
CA GLY A 171 -7.38 13.90 9.92
C GLY A 171 -6.83 13.43 11.24
N LEU A 172 -7.59 12.51 11.84
CA LEU A 172 -7.22 11.76 13.03
C LEU A 172 -7.56 10.29 12.80
N SER A 173 -6.64 9.41 13.11
CA SER A 173 -6.82 7.95 13.05
C SER A 173 -6.48 7.29 14.38
N ALA A 174 -6.79 6.00 14.49
CA ALA A 174 -6.37 5.16 15.60
C ALA A 174 -4.89 4.75 15.53
N GLY A 175 -4.19 5.15 14.48
CA GLY A 175 -2.86 4.71 14.09
C GLY A 175 -2.90 3.77 12.88
N HIS A 176 -1.73 3.43 12.38
CA HIS A 176 -1.57 2.60 11.18
C HIS A 176 -1.90 1.13 11.43
N ASP A 177 -2.72 0.56 10.55
CA ASP A 177 -3.11 -0.87 10.54
C ASP A 177 -3.63 -1.38 11.87
N VAL A 178 -4.37 -0.55 12.62
CA VAL A 178 -5.00 -0.91 13.90
C VAL A 178 -6.46 -0.49 13.95
N ALA A 179 -7.29 -1.35 14.55
CA ALA A 179 -8.67 -1.02 14.85
C ALA A 179 -8.77 -0.14 16.13
N PRO A 180 -9.69 0.83 16.19
CA PRO A 180 -9.83 1.74 17.35
C PRO A 180 -10.10 1.07 18.68
N TRP A 181 -10.60 -0.16 18.66
CA TRP A 181 -10.95 -0.96 19.87
C TRP A 181 -9.82 -1.86 20.37
N THR A 182 -8.62 -1.80 19.74
CA THR A 182 -7.45 -2.56 20.21
C THR A 182 -6.66 -1.78 21.25
N SER A 183 -5.89 -2.48 22.07
CA SER A 183 -4.97 -1.87 23.03
C SER A 183 -3.80 -1.11 22.40
N ASP A 184 -3.53 -1.37 21.12
CA ASP A 184 -2.45 -0.71 20.37
C ASP A 184 -2.92 0.55 19.64
N ALA A 185 -4.23 0.84 19.69
CA ALA A 185 -4.76 2.06 19.09
C ALA A 185 -4.17 3.30 19.78
N LYS A 186 -3.59 4.18 18.97
CA LYS A 186 -3.04 5.47 19.41
C LYS A 186 -3.59 6.59 18.54
N PRO A 187 -4.26 7.61 19.12
CA PRO A 187 -4.68 8.78 18.36
C PRO A 187 -3.52 9.38 17.59
N SER A 188 -3.65 9.47 16.28
CA SER A 188 -2.61 9.87 15.35
C SER A 188 -3.12 10.91 14.37
N GLY A 189 -2.32 11.96 14.15
CA GLY A 189 -2.64 13.04 13.22
C GLY A 189 -2.31 12.70 11.79
N ILE A 190 -3.10 13.22 10.86
CA ILE A 190 -2.87 13.18 9.41
C ILE A 190 -2.89 14.61 8.90
N PHE A 191 -1.85 15.03 8.18
CA PHE A 191 -1.78 16.31 7.49
C PHE A 191 -1.18 16.11 6.12
N CYS A 192 -1.91 16.51 5.06
CA CYS A 192 -1.41 16.42 3.70
C CYS A 192 -1.66 17.68 2.90
N LEU A 193 -0.78 17.91 1.92
CA LEU A 193 -0.89 18.98 0.95
C LEU A 193 -0.68 18.41 -0.46
N ASN A 194 -1.64 18.67 -1.35
CA ASN A 194 -1.55 18.31 -2.75
C ASN A 194 -1.52 19.56 -3.63
N TYR A 195 -0.61 19.59 -4.61
CA TYR A 195 -0.49 20.63 -5.60
C TYR A 195 -0.42 20.06 -7.01
N SER A 196 -1.32 20.50 -7.88
CA SER A 196 -1.28 20.22 -9.32
C SER A 196 -0.93 21.49 -10.10
N THR A 197 0.01 21.39 -11.03
CA THR A 197 0.33 22.51 -11.93
C THR A 197 -0.85 22.88 -12.82
N LYS A 198 -0.89 24.10 -13.33
CA LYS A 198 -1.95 24.56 -14.25
C LYS A 198 -2.02 23.72 -15.54
N SER A 199 -0.90 23.17 -15.98
CA SER A 199 -0.83 22.28 -17.15
C SER A 199 -1.32 20.85 -16.86
N ASN A 200 -1.50 20.47 -15.58
CA ASN A 200 -1.71 19.11 -15.11
C ASN A 200 -0.60 18.12 -15.54
N ASN A 201 0.59 18.64 -15.84
CA ASN A 201 1.73 17.77 -16.14
C ASN A 201 2.42 17.29 -14.87
N ASP A 202 2.32 18.05 -13.76
CA ASP A 202 2.89 17.69 -12.49
C ASP A 202 1.82 17.68 -11.41
N ASN A 203 1.89 16.68 -10.54
CA ASN A 203 1.18 16.61 -9.28
C ASN A 203 2.18 16.26 -8.18
N PHE A 204 2.17 17.04 -7.11
CA PHE A 204 2.97 16.86 -5.91
C PHE A 204 2.04 16.64 -4.73
N TYR A 205 2.29 15.60 -3.96
CA TYR A 205 1.48 15.27 -2.81
C TYR A 205 2.39 14.85 -1.66
N GLY A 206 2.36 15.61 -0.57
CA GLY A 206 3.15 15.36 0.62
C GLY A 206 2.28 15.21 1.85
N CYS A 207 2.63 14.27 2.71
CA CYS A 207 1.91 13.97 3.95
C CYS A 207 2.85 13.83 5.14
N ALA A 208 2.33 14.18 6.32
CA ALA A 208 2.76 13.66 7.61
C ALA A 208 1.60 12.81 8.14
N ASN A 209 1.80 11.51 8.22
CA ASN A 209 0.79 10.53 8.59
C ASN A 209 1.18 9.75 9.84
N GLY A 210 0.22 9.28 10.63
CA GLY A 210 0.47 8.55 11.86
C GLY A 210 1.11 9.39 12.99
N ILE A 211 1.01 10.72 12.96
CA ILE A 211 1.78 11.61 13.82
C ILE A 211 1.24 11.62 15.25
N ASN A 212 2.08 11.13 16.18
CA ASN A 212 1.83 11.14 17.62
C ASN A 212 3.14 11.22 18.41
N ASP A 213 3.26 10.56 19.57
CA ASP A 213 4.49 10.51 20.37
C ASP A 213 5.60 9.60 19.77
N GLY A 214 5.27 8.79 18.75
CA GLY A 214 6.17 7.87 18.05
C GLY A 214 6.74 6.74 18.91
N LYS A 215 6.21 6.49 20.10
CA LYS A 215 6.70 5.44 20.99
C LYS A 215 6.28 4.06 20.50
N TYR A 216 7.19 3.12 20.68
CA TYR A 216 7.03 1.73 20.30
C TYR A 216 5.67 1.12 20.67
N ALA A 217 4.97 0.67 19.65
CA ALA A 217 3.76 -0.11 19.69
C ALA A 217 3.61 -0.85 18.36
N TYR A 218 2.57 -1.64 18.17
CA TYR A 218 2.32 -2.21 16.86
C TYR A 218 2.11 -1.09 15.83
N ASN A 219 2.96 -1.07 14.81
CA ASN A 219 2.89 -0.18 13.64
C ASN A 219 2.77 1.34 13.96
N ASN A 220 3.29 1.79 15.11
CA ASN A 220 3.20 3.19 15.51
C ASN A 220 4.29 4.05 14.84
N LEU A 221 4.34 3.95 13.51
CA LEU A 221 5.27 4.68 12.67
C LEU A 221 4.87 6.15 12.58
N GLN A 222 5.88 7.00 12.60
CA GLN A 222 5.74 8.41 12.23
C GLN A 222 6.17 8.51 10.79
N ASP A 223 5.23 8.71 9.89
CA ASP A 223 5.44 8.64 8.46
C ASP A 223 5.41 10.03 7.81
N TYR A 224 6.41 10.31 6.98
CA TYR A 224 6.52 11.53 6.17
C TYR A 224 6.74 11.10 4.74
N ASP A 225 5.71 11.22 3.93
CA ASP A 225 5.67 10.71 2.59
C ASP A 225 5.48 11.82 1.55
N PHE A 226 6.02 11.58 0.38
CA PHE A 226 5.96 12.51 -0.75
C PHE A 226 5.85 11.75 -2.07
N THR A 227 4.86 12.11 -2.89
CA THR A 227 4.74 11.61 -4.26
C THR A 227 4.85 12.72 -5.29
N TRP A 228 5.45 12.41 -6.42
CA TRP A 228 5.51 13.27 -7.61
C TRP A 228 5.13 12.49 -8.84
N TYR A 229 4.07 12.91 -9.49
CA TYR A 229 3.65 12.46 -10.81
C TYR A 229 4.06 13.49 -11.85
N HIS A 230 4.73 13.03 -12.93
CA HIS A 230 5.12 13.88 -14.05
C HIS A 230 4.74 13.27 -15.38
N LYS A 231 4.08 14.07 -16.22
CA LYS A 231 3.71 13.71 -17.58
C LYS A 231 4.63 14.42 -18.56
N PHE A 232 5.58 13.68 -19.15
CA PHE A 232 6.49 14.22 -20.17
C PHE A 232 5.75 14.58 -21.47
N ASN A 233 4.82 13.70 -21.88
CA ASN A 233 3.96 13.87 -23.05
C ASN A 233 2.78 12.88 -23.00
N SER A 234 2.01 12.74 -24.08
CA SER A 234 0.86 11.85 -24.12
C SER A 234 1.17 10.35 -24.02
N LYS A 235 2.44 9.97 -24.12
CA LYS A 235 2.87 8.56 -24.09
C LYS A 235 3.81 8.22 -22.92
N TRP A 236 4.51 9.20 -22.39
CA TRP A 236 5.49 8.99 -21.34
C TRP A 236 5.10 9.72 -20.07
N HIS A 237 5.11 9.00 -18.97
CA HIS A 237 4.92 9.56 -17.63
C HIS A 237 5.81 8.85 -16.59
N MET A 238 6.03 9.50 -15.49
CA MET A 238 6.70 8.92 -14.34
C MET A 238 5.89 9.14 -13.06
N ALA A 239 6.15 8.31 -12.08
CA ALA A 239 5.69 8.46 -10.72
C ALA A 239 6.85 8.18 -9.77
N THR A 240 7.08 9.05 -8.81
CA THR A 240 8.11 8.91 -7.78
C THR A 240 7.46 9.03 -6.42
N GLU A 241 7.81 8.14 -5.52
CA GLU A 241 7.41 8.20 -4.11
C GLU A 241 8.65 8.06 -3.24
N ALA A 242 8.71 8.81 -2.17
CA ALA A 242 9.77 8.71 -1.18
C ALA A 242 9.21 8.99 0.21
N TRP A 243 9.62 8.20 1.17
CA TRP A 243 9.23 8.44 2.55
C TRP A 243 10.39 8.32 3.54
N TYR A 244 10.18 8.93 4.68
CA TYR A 244 10.94 8.77 5.90
C TYR A 244 10.01 8.33 7.01
N MET A 245 10.26 7.15 7.58
CA MET A 245 9.51 6.64 8.72
C MET A 245 10.42 6.40 9.93
N TYR A 246 9.86 6.46 11.13
CA TYR A 246 10.57 6.03 12.33
C TYR A 246 9.61 5.66 13.46
N GLU A 247 10.13 4.84 14.36
CA GLU A 247 9.54 4.55 15.66
C GLU A 247 10.59 4.74 16.76
N ARG A 248 10.18 5.24 17.93
CA ARG A 248 11.06 5.52 19.08
C ARG A 248 10.94 4.41 20.13
N ASP A 249 11.95 4.33 21.01
CA ASP A 249 11.96 3.40 22.13
C ASP A 249 11.75 1.93 21.73
N VAL A 250 12.18 1.57 20.51
CA VAL A 250 12.06 0.22 19.99
C VAL A 250 12.99 -0.71 20.77
N PRO A 251 12.51 -1.86 21.31
CA PRO A 251 13.34 -2.81 22.03
C PRO A 251 14.48 -3.36 21.18
N ASN A 252 15.66 -3.52 21.80
CA ASN A 252 16.78 -4.16 21.14
C ASN A 252 16.57 -5.68 21.01
N VAL A 253 16.65 -6.20 19.80
CA VAL A 253 16.64 -7.64 19.52
C VAL A 253 18.09 -8.12 19.42
N ALA A 254 18.58 -8.73 20.47
CA ALA A 254 19.94 -9.27 20.51
C ALA A 254 20.08 -10.47 19.58
N GLY A 255 20.70 -10.28 18.43
CA GLY A 255 21.32 -11.36 17.65
C GLY A 255 20.42 -12.29 16.84
N ASN A 256 19.12 -12.04 16.74
CA ASN A 256 18.22 -12.86 15.94
C ASN A 256 17.57 -12.06 14.81
N VAL A 257 17.32 -12.72 13.70
CA VAL A 257 16.50 -12.20 12.61
C VAL A 257 15.11 -11.88 13.17
N ALA A 258 14.73 -10.62 13.14
CA ALA A 258 13.36 -10.23 13.43
C ALA A 258 12.46 -10.79 12.31
N ASN A 259 11.28 -11.29 12.65
CA ASN A 259 10.29 -11.59 11.64
C ASN A 259 9.68 -10.28 11.13
N PRO A 260 9.23 -10.25 9.88
CA PRO A 260 8.44 -9.13 9.40
C PRO A 260 7.30 -8.82 10.36
N ILE A 261 6.98 -7.54 10.48
CA ILE A 261 5.89 -7.10 11.35
C ILE A 261 4.57 -7.68 10.84
N THR A 262 3.76 -8.22 11.75
CA THR A 262 2.41 -8.69 11.44
C THR A 262 1.45 -8.28 12.54
N PRO A 263 0.15 -8.08 12.24
CA PRO A 263 -0.84 -7.64 13.21
C PRO A 263 -0.90 -8.44 14.50
N GLU A 264 -0.68 -9.75 14.43
CA GLU A 264 -0.82 -10.62 15.60
C GLU A 264 0.50 -10.91 16.32
N LEU A 265 1.61 -10.81 15.61
CA LEU A 265 2.94 -11.00 16.23
C LEU A 265 3.46 -9.74 16.90
N GLY A 266 2.79 -8.61 16.67
CA GLY A 266 3.15 -7.32 17.22
C GLY A 266 4.31 -6.66 16.48
N ALA A 267 4.79 -5.55 17.03
CA ALA A 267 5.91 -4.81 16.47
C ALA A 267 7.22 -5.54 16.70
N ASN A 268 8.06 -5.59 15.67
CA ASN A 268 9.41 -6.14 15.78
C ASN A 268 10.32 -5.22 16.60
N GLY A 269 11.30 -5.81 17.27
CA GLY A 269 12.41 -5.07 17.84
C GLY A 269 13.38 -4.59 16.75
N ALA A 270 14.39 -3.85 17.16
CA ALA A 270 15.40 -3.27 16.29
C ALA A 270 16.82 -3.71 16.69
N PHE A 271 17.75 -3.74 15.73
CA PHE A 271 19.17 -3.96 15.99
C PHE A 271 19.81 -2.66 16.49
N CYS A 272 19.76 -2.42 17.79
CA CYS A 272 20.35 -1.25 18.42
C CYS A 272 21.87 -1.39 18.58
N LYS A 273 22.56 -0.28 18.84
CA LYS A 273 23.99 -0.33 19.23
C LYS A 273 24.18 -1.16 20.50
N ALA A 274 25.33 -1.82 20.59
CA ALA A 274 25.71 -2.61 21.78
C ALA A 274 25.53 -1.80 23.06
N GLY A 275 24.97 -2.43 24.10
CA GLY A 275 24.70 -1.80 25.39
C GLY A 275 23.41 -1.00 25.50
N LEU A 276 22.71 -0.72 24.40
CA LEU A 276 21.41 -0.06 24.44
C LEU A 276 20.28 -1.10 24.56
N GLN A 277 19.35 -0.86 25.48
CA GLN A 277 18.14 -1.66 25.64
C GLN A 277 17.07 -1.29 24.62
N ARG A 278 17.06 -0.05 24.15
CA ARG A 278 16.11 0.53 23.21
C ARG A 278 16.79 1.54 22.31
N CYS A 279 16.23 1.78 21.12
CA CYS A 279 16.69 2.82 20.22
C CYS A 279 15.56 3.34 19.33
N THR A 280 15.82 4.41 18.62
CA THR A 280 14.97 4.85 17.49
C THR A 280 15.33 4.02 16.26
N ALA A 281 14.34 3.51 15.56
CA ALA A 281 14.47 2.77 14.32
C ALA A 281 13.96 3.61 13.14
N PRO A 282 14.85 4.34 12.44
CA PRO A 282 14.50 5.08 11.24
C PRO A 282 14.65 4.23 9.99
N GLU A 283 13.83 4.55 8.98
CA GLU A 283 13.79 3.91 7.67
C GLU A 283 13.62 4.97 6.59
N TYR A 284 14.16 4.69 5.40
CA TYR A 284 14.10 5.58 4.24
C TYR A 284 13.84 4.75 2.99
N ALA A 285 12.93 5.20 2.15
CA ALA A 285 12.74 4.55 0.86
C ALA A 285 12.44 5.56 -0.24
N ILE A 286 12.70 5.14 -1.46
CA ILE A 286 12.32 5.85 -2.68
C ILE A 286 12.05 4.83 -3.77
N VAL A 287 10.95 5.03 -4.50
CA VAL A 287 10.63 4.28 -5.71
C VAL A 287 10.37 5.23 -6.87
N ASN A 288 10.80 4.84 -8.06
CA ASN A 288 10.51 5.55 -9.30
C ASN A 288 9.97 4.59 -10.35
N TYR A 289 8.92 5.02 -11.01
CA TYR A 289 8.29 4.39 -12.16
C TYR A 289 8.46 5.26 -13.39
N ILE A 290 8.89 4.66 -14.50
CA ILE A 290 8.84 5.29 -15.82
C ILE A 290 8.01 4.41 -16.73
N ASN A 291 6.92 4.97 -17.24
CA ASN A 291 5.92 4.26 -18.04
C ASN A 291 5.82 4.80 -19.44
N ARG A 292 5.62 3.90 -20.41
CA ARG A 292 5.31 4.23 -21.79
C ARG A 292 4.02 3.59 -22.25
N GLU A 293 3.04 4.42 -22.56
CA GLU A 293 1.81 4.05 -23.24
C GLU A 293 2.09 3.80 -24.73
N VAL A 294 2.08 2.54 -25.16
CA VAL A 294 2.24 2.17 -26.57
C VAL A 294 0.92 2.34 -27.30
N SER A 295 -0.17 1.95 -26.63
CA SER A 295 -1.54 2.11 -27.08
C SER A 295 -2.48 2.16 -25.86
N SER A 296 -3.75 2.45 -26.07
CA SER A 296 -4.78 2.38 -25.01
C SER A 296 -4.94 0.98 -24.36
N LYS A 297 -4.32 -0.05 -24.95
CA LYS A 297 -4.41 -1.44 -24.47
C LYS A 297 -3.08 -2.05 -24.07
N PHE A 298 -1.98 -1.30 -24.20
CA PHE A 298 -0.66 -1.82 -23.91
C PHE A 298 0.28 -0.73 -23.41
N MET A 299 0.84 -0.99 -22.23
CA MET A 299 1.85 -0.19 -21.58
C MET A 299 3.04 -1.08 -21.23
N PHE A 300 4.24 -0.54 -21.21
CA PHE A 300 5.39 -1.13 -20.54
C PHE A 300 6.07 -0.08 -19.67
N GLY A 301 6.75 -0.55 -18.64
CA GLY A 301 7.43 0.33 -17.70
C GLY A 301 8.62 -0.31 -17.04
N PHE A 302 9.32 0.54 -16.33
CA PHE A 302 10.45 0.18 -15.49
C PHE A 302 10.24 0.80 -14.11
N ARG A 303 10.38 -0.02 -13.06
CA ARG A 303 10.44 0.39 -11.67
C ARG A 303 11.84 0.21 -11.13
N SER A 304 12.32 1.17 -10.37
CA SER A 304 13.53 1.05 -9.57
C SER A 304 13.25 1.59 -8.19
N ASP A 305 13.63 0.86 -7.15
CA ASP A 305 13.49 1.33 -5.79
C ASP A 305 14.74 1.07 -4.92
N PHE A 306 14.77 1.80 -3.82
CA PHE A 306 15.79 1.73 -2.79
C PHE A 306 15.11 1.82 -1.42
N LEU A 307 15.50 0.91 -0.51
CA LEU A 307 15.07 0.89 0.88
C LEU A 307 16.28 0.78 1.79
N ASP A 308 16.33 1.58 2.84
CA ASP A 308 17.32 1.50 3.91
C ASP A 308 16.62 1.28 5.26
N ASP A 309 16.48 0.01 5.66
CA ASP A 309 16.00 -0.37 6.99
C ASP A 309 17.17 -0.36 7.98
N LYS A 310 17.46 0.82 8.54
CA LYS A 310 18.62 1.09 9.40
C LYS A 310 18.77 0.14 10.57
N LYS A 311 17.68 -0.40 11.04
CA LYS A 311 17.64 -1.21 12.27
C LYS A 311 16.99 -2.56 12.08
N GLY A 312 16.58 -2.91 10.89
CA GLY A 312 15.92 -4.18 10.59
C GLY A 312 14.57 -4.34 11.28
N GLN A 313 13.92 -3.24 11.66
CA GLN A 313 12.65 -3.32 12.38
C GLN A 313 11.54 -3.85 11.49
N ARG A 314 11.52 -3.48 10.23
CA ARG A 314 10.44 -3.82 9.30
C ARG A 314 10.74 -5.09 8.50
N THR A 315 11.96 -5.21 7.97
CA THR A 315 12.35 -6.33 7.12
C THR A 315 12.94 -7.52 7.89
N GLY A 316 13.37 -7.30 9.13
CA GLY A 316 14.12 -8.27 9.94
C GLY A 316 15.63 -8.24 9.70
N PHE A 317 16.14 -7.37 8.82
CA PHE A 317 17.54 -7.25 8.48
C PHE A 317 17.95 -5.79 8.39
N ALA A 318 18.92 -5.38 9.22
CA ALA A 318 19.48 -4.02 9.18
C ALA A 318 20.38 -3.86 7.95
N THR A 319 19.83 -3.65 6.80
CA THR A 319 20.53 -3.57 5.51
C THR A 319 19.82 -2.63 4.53
N LYS A 320 20.54 -2.27 3.48
CA LYS A 320 19.99 -1.56 2.32
C LYS A 320 19.56 -2.55 1.27
N TYR A 321 18.52 -2.19 0.54
CA TYR A 321 17.97 -2.97 -0.55
C TYR A 321 17.86 -2.12 -1.81
N THR A 322 17.99 -2.76 -2.95
CA THR A 322 17.63 -2.19 -4.26
C THR A 322 16.82 -3.19 -5.05
N GLU A 323 15.90 -2.69 -5.83
CA GLU A 323 15.05 -3.47 -6.71
C GLU A 323 14.97 -2.81 -8.07
N ASN A 324 14.90 -3.63 -9.14
CA ASN A 324 14.65 -3.20 -10.49
C ASN A 324 13.69 -4.16 -11.18
N THR A 325 12.59 -3.64 -11.71
CA THR A 325 11.57 -4.42 -12.40
C THR A 325 11.27 -3.85 -13.78
N LEU A 326 11.36 -4.71 -14.79
CA LEU A 326 10.78 -4.48 -16.12
C LEU A 326 9.41 -5.15 -16.16
N TYR A 327 8.40 -4.43 -16.64
CA TYR A 327 7.04 -4.96 -16.69
C TYR A 327 6.26 -4.48 -17.90
N ALA A 328 5.20 -5.19 -18.21
CA ALA A 328 4.21 -4.78 -19.20
C ALA A 328 2.79 -5.00 -18.66
N THR A 329 1.84 -4.17 -19.11
CA THR A 329 0.41 -4.33 -18.82
C THR A 329 -0.36 -4.38 -20.12
N ARG A 330 -1.09 -5.48 -20.32
CA ARG A 330 -1.94 -5.70 -21.50
C ARG A 330 -3.39 -5.80 -21.09
N TYR A 331 -4.23 -4.95 -21.69
CA TYR A 331 -5.69 -5.01 -21.55
C TYR A 331 -6.29 -5.80 -22.70
N ILE A 332 -7.13 -6.79 -22.40
CA ILE A 332 -7.90 -7.58 -23.36
C ILE A 332 -9.38 -7.29 -23.13
N GLY A 333 -9.98 -6.57 -24.08
CA GLY A 333 -11.31 -5.99 -23.86
C GLY A 333 -11.29 -4.95 -22.74
N THR A 334 -12.31 -4.95 -21.92
CA THR A 334 -12.49 -4.08 -20.75
C THR A 334 -12.34 -4.83 -19.41
N THR A 335 -12.29 -6.15 -19.47
CA THR A 335 -12.42 -7.02 -18.29
C THR A 335 -11.14 -7.76 -17.90
N ILE A 336 -10.18 -7.94 -18.82
CA ILE A 336 -8.99 -8.73 -18.54
C ILE A 336 -7.74 -7.86 -18.58
N MET A 337 -6.88 -7.99 -17.55
CA MET A 337 -5.52 -7.46 -17.51
C MET A 337 -4.53 -8.62 -17.38
N LEU A 338 -3.41 -8.54 -18.10
CA LEU A 338 -2.24 -9.42 -17.97
C LEU A 338 -1.02 -8.57 -17.67
N ARG A 339 -0.22 -8.94 -16.64
CA ARG A 339 0.93 -8.15 -16.21
C ARG A 339 2.15 -9.06 -15.97
N PRO A 340 2.89 -9.40 -17.03
CA PRO A 340 4.19 -10.06 -16.89
C PRO A 340 5.23 -9.08 -16.37
N GLU A 341 6.14 -9.57 -15.51
CA GLU A 341 7.27 -8.81 -15.01
C GLU A 341 8.51 -9.65 -14.79
N LEU A 342 9.67 -9.00 -14.87
CA LEU A 342 10.97 -9.53 -14.52
C LEU A 342 11.61 -8.60 -13.50
N ARG A 343 11.85 -9.11 -12.30
CA ARG A 343 12.34 -8.36 -11.14
C ARG A 343 13.68 -8.92 -10.65
N PHE A 344 14.59 -8.02 -10.32
CA PHE A 344 15.86 -8.32 -9.68
C PHE A 344 16.01 -7.50 -8.39
N ASP A 345 16.23 -8.20 -7.30
CA ASP A 345 16.41 -7.64 -5.95
C ASP A 345 17.84 -7.90 -5.46
N HIS A 346 18.38 -6.94 -4.70
CA HIS A 346 19.69 -7.06 -4.06
C HIS A 346 19.69 -6.47 -2.65
N SER A 347 20.30 -7.17 -1.69
CA SER A 347 20.59 -6.67 -0.34
C SER A 347 22.09 -6.43 -0.15
N TRP A 348 22.46 -5.21 0.26
CA TRP A 348 23.84 -4.73 0.19
C TRP A 348 24.74 -5.22 1.35
N ASP A 349 24.25 -5.15 2.57
CA ASP A 349 25.09 -5.38 3.76
C ASP A 349 24.95 -6.82 4.28
N LEU A 350 23.76 -7.38 4.24
CA LEU A 350 23.45 -8.71 4.77
C LEU A 350 22.85 -9.62 3.68
N ARG A 351 22.74 -10.91 3.96
CA ARG A 351 21.91 -11.84 3.18
C ARG A 351 20.49 -11.75 3.72
N ALA A 352 19.60 -11.05 3.01
CA ALA A 352 18.26 -10.77 3.51
C ALA A 352 17.15 -11.48 2.72
N TYR A 353 17.47 -12.09 1.58
CA TYR A 353 16.51 -12.86 0.79
C TYR A 353 16.54 -14.35 1.14
N ASN A 354 15.48 -15.06 0.74
CA ASN A 354 15.32 -16.51 0.92
C ASN A 354 15.57 -16.93 2.38
N ASN A 355 14.89 -16.25 3.34
CA ASN A 355 15.07 -16.43 4.79
C ASN A 355 16.51 -16.22 5.28
N GLY A 356 17.19 -15.20 4.78
CA GLY A 356 18.52 -14.82 5.24
C GLY A 356 19.67 -15.64 4.63
N THR A 357 19.42 -16.39 3.56
CA THR A 357 20.44 -17.24 2.91
C THR A 357 21.04 -16.63 1.64
N ALA A 358 20.35 -15.68 1.00
CA ALA A 358 20.76 -15.07 -0.26
C ALA A 358 20.85 -13.54 -0.18
N ARG A 359 21.73 -12.94 -0.98
CA ARG A 359 21.80 -11.48 -1.21
C ARG A 359 20.96 -11.03 -2.38
N ASN A 360 20.72 -11.91 -3.32
CA ASN A 360 20.03 -11.60 -4.57
C ASN A 360 18.80 -12.47 -4.73
N GLN A 361 17.80 -11.94 -5.41
CA GLN A 361 16.65 -12.67 -5.88
C GLN A 361 16.32 -12.25 -7.30
N LEU A 362 16.19 -13.22 -8.21
CA LEU A 362 15.62 -13.02 -9.52
C LEU A 362 14.22 -13.63 -9.52
N PHE A 363 13.27 -12.85 -9.97
CA PHE A 363 11.87 -13.21 -9.97
C PHE A 363 11.28 -12.90 -11.35
N PHE A 364 10.60 -13.87 -11.92
CA PHE A 364 9.72 -13.69 -13.08
C PHE A 364 8.30 -14.03 -12.64
N GLY A 365 7.36 -13.13 -12.87
CA GLY A 365 5.97 -13.33 -12.51
C GLY A 365 5.02 -12.83 -13.58
N MET A 366 3.79 -13.29 -13.48
CA MET A 366 2.68 -12.80 -14.29
C MET A 366 1.38 -12.98 -13.53
N ASP A 367 0.53 -11.97 -13.53
CA ASP A 367 -0.84 -12.12 -13.08
C ASP A 367 -1.86 -11.96 -14.21
N LEU A 368 -3.03 -12.53 -13.95
CA LEU A 368 -4.24 -12.34 -14.73
C LEU A 368 -5.31 -11.80 -13.80
N ILE A 369 -5.86 -10.64 -14.15
CA ILE A 369 -6.99 -10.02 -13.43
C ILE A 369 -8.21 -10.04 -14.33
N TYR A 370 -9.29 -10.67 -13.85
CA TYR A 370 -10.61 -10.62 -14.47
C TYR A 370 -11.52 -9.69 -13.68
N LYS A 371 -12.02 -8.63 -14.31
CA LYS A 371 -12.94 -7.64 -13.72
C LYS A 371 -14.38 -7.90 -14.18
N PHE A 372 -15.35 -7.80 -13.29
CA PHE A 372 -16.78 -8.02 -13.53
C PHE A 372 -17.67 -6.98 -12.85
#